data_df55a1e02c7bd4211e6284c54e417901
#
_entry.id   df55a1e02c7bd4211e6284c54e417901
#
_cell.length_a   1.000
_cell.length_b   1.000
_cell.length_c   1.000
_cell.angle_alpha   90.00
_cell.angle_beta   90.00
_cell.angle_gamma   90.00
#
_symmetry.space_group_name_H-M   'P 1'
#
loop_
_entity.id
_entity.type
_entity.pdbx_description
1 polymer ?
#
loop_
_entity_poly.entity_id
_entity_poly.type
_entity_poly.pdbx_seq_one_letter_code
_entity_poly.pdbx_strand_id
1 'polypeptide(L)'
;MEIRQELVKELIQKIDNRKNTYGSVSVKSAIMRHQGQWRNILTKILPLPLSEVYTPQAKLDYGDFVLIEKLITLDDLIEIIRKLPEKGTTSITIGDYEVQVQVENLQRDSYKYDSGTEYLQVGWFYEKYQYRSQSQHYPSEPIVTPDLPLFPDSRTAMEKFIGIDFSHYSEPYGIILCLPNYGAKIEVVNIGSKEIRIKIQPKAEKIENIIGKIYCRKDREARQEDIKFETETASIAIGFVPDFFNLALISEANGEILDTRRFYSSWELPKGIVFEIPEYELLELIRHGETKTTEFKEKIGKQEELAETAVAFANGRGGIILLGVDDHANVVGLPPGDHEGTVTNILRSHCEPQVKYEINKHQIEGKTIILIRIEEGDNKPYTVREKGVYVRANATDRIATRYELDEFYEERRSPFRHSY
;
A
#
# COMPACT_ATOMS: atom_id res chain seq x y z
N MET A 1 18.66 33.01 4.41
CA MET A 1 17.89 33.15 5.68
C MET A 1 16.41 33.35 5.44
N GLU A 2 15.97 34.24 4.53
CA GLU A 2 14.53 34.46 4.21
C GLU A 2 13.80 33.23 3.68
N ILE A 3 14.35 32.52 2.70
CA ILE A 3 13.68 31.40 2.02
C ILE A 3 13.31 30.25 3.00
N ARG A 4 14.13 30.00 3.99
CA ARG A 4 13.86 28.93 4.97
C ARG A 4 12.83 29.32 6.04
N GLN A 5 12.89 30.54 6.53
CA GLN A 5 11.86 31.02 7.46
C GLN A 5 10.48 30.91 6.80
N GLU A 6 10.44 31.09 5.49
CA GLU A 6 9.25 30.91 4.68
C GLU A 6 8.83 29.43 4.58
N LEU A 7 9.78 28.50 4.31
CA LEU A 7 9.49 27.06 4.31
C LEU A 7 9.03 26.51 5.66
N VAL A 8 9.65 26.93 6.75
CA VAL A 8 9.24 26.51 8.10
C VAL A 8 7.87 27.07 8.47
N LYS A 9 7.59 28.34 8.10
CA LYS A 9 6.26 28.93 8.29
C LYS A 9 5.21 28.20 7.49
N GLU A 10 5.50 27.92 6.21
CA GLU A 10 4.62 27.17 5.33
C GLU A 10 4.34 25.77 5.89
N LEU A 11 5.37 25.07 6.35
CA LEU A 11 5.28 23.76 6.97
C LEU A 11 4.35 23.76 8.19
N ILE A 12 4.56 24.69 9.12
CA ILE A 12 3.73 24.81 10.31
C ILE A 12 2.29 25.17 9.93
N GLN A 13 2.10 26.09 8.99
CA GLN A 13 0.76 26.46 8.52
C GLN A 13 0.02 25.27 7.89
N LYS A 14 0.71 24.40 7.17
CA LYS A 14 0.11 23.18 6.60
C LYS A 14 -0.30 22.19 7.68
N ILE A 15 0.52 22.01 8.71
CA ILE A 15 0.17 21.17 9.86
C ILE A 15 -1.08 21.75 10.54
N ASP A 16 -1.13 23.05 10.79
CA ASP A 16 -2.27 23.72 11.39
C ASP A 16 -3.56 23.59 10.55
N ASN A 17 -3.46 23.73 9.24
CA ASN A 17 -4.59 23.58 8.32
C ASN A 17 -5.17 22.15 8.31
N ARG A 18 -4.33 21.13 8.61
CA ARG A 18 -4.72 19.72 8.61
C ARG A 18 -4.91 19.12 9.99
N LYS A 19 -4.76 19.91 11.07
CA LYS A 19 -4.83 19.42 12.46
C LYS A 19 -6.11 18.64 12.80
N ASN A 20 -7.23 18.97 12.15
CA ASN A 20 -8.51 18.28 12.35
C ASN A 20 -8.56 16.89 11.68
N THR A 21 -7.59 16.55 10.83
CA THR A 21 -7.47 15.24 10.18
C THR A 21 -6.39 14.39 10.82
N TYR A 22 -5.48 15.01 11.59
CA TYR A 22 -4.37 14.35 12.25
C TYR A 22 -4.71 13.95 13.68
N GLY A 23 -4.33 12.73 14.05
CA GLY A 23 -4.30 12.24 15.42
C GLY A 23 -2.92 12.42 16.05
N SER A 24 -2.33 11.31 16.48
CA SER A 24 -0.94 11.28 16.94
C SER A 24 0.03 11.37 15.78
N VAL A 25 1.31 11.59 16.08
CA VAL A 25 2.41 11.62 15.10
C VAL A 25 3.36 10.47 15.40
N SER A 26 3.57 9.60 14.41
CA SER A 26 4.57 8.53 14.48
C SER A 26 5.95 9.12 14.17
N VAL A 27 6.91 8.85 15.05
CA VAL A 27 8.33 9.19 14.89
C VAL A 27 9.12 7.89 14.91
N LYS A 28 9.53 7.42 13.74
CA LYS A 28 10.39 6.24 13.57
C LYS A 28 11.82 6.68 13.36
N SER A 29 12.73 6.19 14.16
CA SER A 29 14.12 6.63 14.13
C SER A 29 15.09 5.46 14.18
N ALA A 30 16.14 5.59 13.39
CA ALA A 30 17.38 4.83 13.53
C ALA A 30 18.43 5.76 14.13
N ILE A 31 18.93 5.40 15.28
CA ILE A 31 19.95 6.14 16.02
C ILE A 31 21.17 5.25 16.29
N MET A 32 22.34 5.87 16.30
CA MET A 32 23.59 5.16 16.55
C MET A 32 24.41 5.88 17.62
N ARG A 33 25.03 5.12 18.49
CA ARG A 33 25.93 5.67 19.51
C ARG A 33 27.33 5.86 18.91
N HIS A 34 27.83 7.06 19.00
CA HIS A 34 29.18 7.40 18.56
C HIS A 34 29.87 8.28 19.59
N GLN A 35 31.05 7.85 20.08
CA GLN A 35 31.81 8.55 21.13
C GLN A 35 30.94 8.89 22.38
N GLY A 36 30.09 7.95 22.78
CA GLY A 36 29.21 8.09 23.95
C GLY A 36 27.95 8.93 23.71
N GLN A 37 27.74 9.50 22.55
CA GLN A 37 26.56 10.32 22.21
C GLN A 37 25.68 9.63 21.17
N TRP A 38 24.38 9.73 21.34
CA TRP A 38 23.42 9.22 20.33
C TRP A 38 23.30 10.22 19.19
N ARG A 39 23.41 9.74 17.97
CA ARG A 39 23.27 10.50 16.74
C ARG A 39 22.13 9.98 15.88
N ASN A 40 21.40 10.88 15.29
CA ASN A 40 20.38 10.52 14.31
C ASN A 40 21.02 10.05 13.02
N ILE A 41 20.65 8.87 12.56
CA ILE A 41 20.96 8.40 11.21
C ILE A 41 19.82 8.82 10.30
N LEU A 42 18.63 8.33 10.61
CA LEU A 42 17.43 8.56 9.82
C LEU A 42 16.20 8.59 10.74
N THR A 43 15.39 9.61 10.60
CA THR A 43 14.09 9.72 11.27
C THR A 43 13.01 10.01 10.26
N LYS A 44 11.94 9.22 10.28
CA LYS A 44 10.70 9.50 9.54
C LYS A 44 9.63 9.97 10.52
N ILE A 45 9.05 11.10 10.25
CA ILE A 45 7.97 11.69 11.01
C ILE A 45 6.72 11.69 10.15
N LEU A 46 5.63 11.12 10.66
CA LEU A 46 4.38 10.94 9.94
C LEU A 46 3.18 11.20 10.85
N PRO A 47 2.44 12.30 10.66
CA PRO A 47 1.14 12.47 11.28
C PRO A 47 0.19 11.35 10.84
N LEU A 48 -0.53 10.76 11.78
CA LEU A 48 -1.45 9.66 11.59
C LEU A 48 -2.88 10.19 11.44
N PRO A 49 -3.77 9.48 10.71
CA PRO A 49 -5.15 9.91 10.60
C PRO A 49 -5.88 9.81 11.96
N LEU A 50 -6.69 10.81 12.27
CA LEU A 50 -7.44 10.87 13.54
C LEU A 50 -8.35 9.66 13.77
N SER A 51 -8.80 9.02 12.68
CA SER A 51 -9.74 7.90 12.71
C SER A 51 -9.12 6.53 13.01
N GLU A 52 -7.80 6.45 13.17
CA GLU A 52 -7.09 5.17 13.33
C GLU A 52 -6.42 5.06 14.70
N VAL A 53 -6.62 3.91 15.34
CA VAL A 53 -5.88 3.56 16.57
C VAL A 53 -4.58 2.90 16.16
N TYR A 54 -3.47 3.52 16.52
CA TYR A 54 -2.13 3.08 16.15
C TYR A 54 -1.36 2.55 17.36
N THR A 55 -0.73 1.38 17.19
CA THR A 55 0.19 0.83 18.17
C THR A 55 1.62 0.92 17.62
N PRO A 56 2.53 1.66 18.28
CA PRO A 56 3.90 1.78 17.80
C PRO A 56 4.63 0.44 17.81
N GLN A 57 5.58 0.27 16.92
CA GLN A 57 6.44 -0.90 16.86
C GLN A 57 7.30 -1.01 18.12
N ALA A 58 7.63 -2.23 18.49
CA ALA A 58 8.56 -2.47 19.61
C ALA A 58 9.95 -1.88 19.28
N LYS A 59 10.61 -1.33 20.29
CA LYS A 59 12.00 -0.90 20.17
C LYS A 59 12.90 -2.10 19.87
N LEU A 60 13.81 -1.98 18.89
CA LEU A 60 14.85 -2.95 18.60
C LEU A 60 16.20 -2.33 19.02
N ASP A 61 16.79 -2.87 20.08
CA ASP A 61 18.01 -2.34 20.70
C ASP A 61 19.18 -3.30 20.48
N TYR A 62 20.06 -2.94 19.55
CA TYR A 62 21.25 -3.69 19.19
C TYR A 62 22.52 -3.14 19.88
N GLY A 63 22.37 -2.43 21.00
CA GLY A 63 23.48 -1.82 21.73
C GLY A 63 23.82 -0.42 21.21
N ASP A 64 24.80 -0.31 20.33
CA ASP A 64 25.17 0.98 19.75
C ASP A 64 24.29 1.42 18.55
N PHE A 65 23.37 0.57 18.11
CA PHE A 65 22.39 0.85 17.05
C PHE A 65 20.98 0.53 17.57
N VAL A 66 20.08 1.50 17.50
CA VAL A 66 18.71 1.36 18.00
C VAL A 66 17.70 1.83 16.96
N LEU A 67 16.68 1.01 16.75
CA LEU A 67 15.48 1.35 15.99
C LEU A 67 14.33 1.57 16.97
N ILE A 68 13.74 2.74 16.93
CA ILE A 68 12.69 3.14 17.88
C ILE A 68 11.56 3.85 17.18
N GLU A 69 10.33 3.54 17.60
CA GLU A 69 9.14 4.29 17.24
C GLU A 69 8.48 4.87 18.46
N LYS A 70 8.09 6.15 18.39
CA LYS A 70 7.34 6.85 19.43
C LYS A 70 6.17 7.61 18.82
N LEU A 71 5.07 7.64 19.54
CA LEU A 71 3.97 8.56 19.26
C LEU A 71 4.17 9.85 20.04
N ILE A 72 4.02 10.94 19.35
CA ILE A 72 4.05 12.30 19.93
C ILE A 72 2.79 13.07 19.54
N THR A 73 2.55 14.21 20.14
CA THR A 73 1.47 15.11 19.78
C THR A 73 1.85 16.00 18.58
N LEU A 74 0.87 16.66 17.98
CA LEU A 74 1.15 17.68 16.95
C LEU A 74 1.90 18.89 17.52
N ASP A 75 1.65 19.25 18.77
CA ASP A 75 2.36 20.35 19.44
C ASP A 75 3.84 20.00 19.63
N ASP A 76 4.14 18.76 20.05
CA ASP A 76 5.52 18.26 20.15
C ASP A 76 6.22 18.29 18.78
N LEU A 77 5.50 17.92 17.70
CA LEU A 77 6.04 17.99 16.33
C LEU A 77 6.40 19.44 15.96
N ILE A 78 5.51 20.39 16.23
CA ILE A 78 5.75 21.81 15.94
C ILE A 78 6.95 22.31 16.75
N GLU A 79 7.08 21.88 18.00
CA GLU A 79 8.22 22.23 18.83
C GLU A 79 9.54 21.67 18.26
N ILE A 80 9.55 20.41 17.83
CA ILE A 80 10.70 19.78 17.13
C ILE A 80 11.07 20.59 15.89
N ILE A 81 10.11 20.93 15.04
CA ILE A 81 10.36 21.69 13.80
C ILE A 81 11.00 23.06 14.10
N ARG A 82 10.53 23.73 15.16
CA ARG A 82 11.10 25.03 15.59
C ARG A 82 12.52 24.91 16.13
N LYS A 83 12.86 23.79 16.79
CA LYS A 83 14.20 23.51 17.34
C LYS A 83 15.23 23.12 16.27
N LEU A 84 14.80 22.56 15.15
CA LEU A 84 15.72 22.14 14.10
C LEU A 84 16.41 23.36 13.46
N PRO A 85 17.75 23.40 13.39
CA PRO A 85 18.48 24.55 12.82
C PRO A 85 18.40 24.55 11.28
N GLU A 86 18.78 25.65 10.68
CA GLU A 86 18.95 25.75 9.22
C GLU A 86 20.14 24.94 8.74
N LYS A 87 21.24 25.11 9.46
CA LYS A 87 22.47 24.37 9.31
C LYS A 87 23.15 24.30 10.66
N GLY A 88 23.68 23.14 11.01
CA GLY A 88 24.36 22.93 12.27
C GLY A 88 23.78 21.74 13.03
N THR A 89 24.07 21.69 14.31
CA THR A 89 23.69 20.58 15.18
C THR A 89 22.74 21.04 16.26
N THR A 90 21.73 20.22 16.56
CA THR A 90 20.82 20.38 17.69
C THR A 90 20.58 19.04 18.35
N SER A 91 19.97 19.02 19.54
CA SER A 91 19.49 17.81 20.20
C SER A 91 17.98 17.77 20.20
N ILE A 92 17.43 16.57 19.92
CA ILE A 92 16.01 16.28 20.09
C ILE A 92 15.85 15.05 20.97
N THR A 93 14.75 14.96 21.69
CA THR A 93 14.43 13.78 22.50
C THR A 93 13.60 12.81 21.68
N ILE A 94 14.05 11.55 21.56
CA ILE A 94 13.32 10.46 20.94
C ILE A 94 13.18 9.32 21.95
N GLY A 95 12.01 9.18 22.54
CA GLY A 95 11.83 8.28 23.68
C GLY A 95 12.72 8.68 24.84
N ASP A 96 13.55 7.75 25.31
CA ASP A 96 14.48 7.96 26.43
C ASP A 96 15.87 8.45 25.97
N TYR A 97 16.02 8.76 24.67
CA TYR A 97 17.31 9.12 24.09
C TYR A 97 17.37 10.61 23.78
N GLU A 98 18.44 11.26 24.23
CA GLU A 98 18.82 12.59 23.73
C GLU A 98 19.71 12.38 22.50
N VAL A 99 19.17 12.76 21.35
CA VAL A 99 19.73 12.44 20.03
C VAL A 99 20.25 13.70 19.37
N GLN A 100 21.53 13.70 19.01
CA GLN A 100 22.10 14.77 18.21
C GLN A 100 21.65 14.63 16.75
N VAL A 101 21.13 15.72 16.21
CA VAL A 101 20.72 15.86 14.81
C VAL A 101 21.58 16.90 14.15
N GLN A 102 22.28 16.49 13.11
CA GLN A 102 23.02 17.40 12.25
C GLN A 102 22.17 17.73 11.02
N VAL A 103 22.00 19.00 10.72
CA VAL A 103 21.23 19.48 9.57
C VAL A 103 22.17 20.28 8.65
N GLU A 104 22.19 19.94 7.37
CA GLU A 104 22.90 20.69 6.33
C GLU A 104 21.99 21.64 5.58
N ASN A 105 20.79 21.16 5.24
CA ASN A 105 19.78 21.96 4.56
C ASN A 105 18.38 21.38 4.78
N LEU A 106 17.37 22.22 4.58
CA LEU A 106 15.98 21.84 4.48
C LEU A 106 15.56 21.89 3.00
N GLN A 107 15.05 20.78 2.50
CA GLN A 107 14.51 20.69 1.14
C GLN A 107 13.03 20.28 1.20
N ARG A 108 12.25 20.84 0.29
CA ARG A 108 10.89 20.41 0.03
C ARG A 108 10.87 19.64 -1.28
N ASP A 109 10.49 18.39 -1.21
CA ASP A 109 10.14 17.59 -2.38
C ASP A 109 8.64 17.69 -2.58
N SER A 110 8.18 18.68 -3.33
CA SER A 110 6.79 18.72 -3.75
C SER A 110 6.66 17.90 -5.03
N TYR A 111 6.02 16.77 -4.97
CA TYR A 111 5.51 16.13 -6.18
C TYR A 111 4.33 16.95 -6.69
N LYS A 112 4.59 17.91 -7.53
CA LYS A 112 3.57 18.44 -8.40
C LYS A 112 3.25 17.34 -9.41
N TYR A 113 1.97 17.03 -9.57
CA TYR A 113 1.50 16.27 -10.71
C TYR A 113 1.98 16.99 -11.98
N ASP A 114 3.01 16.46 -12.62
CA ASP A 114 3.40 16.88 -13.95
C ASP A 114 2.61 16.03 -14.94
N SER A 115 1.64 16.65 -15.59
CA SER A 115 0.77 16.01 -16.58
C SER A 115 1.54 15.46 -17.79
N GLY A 116 2.84 15.73 -17.90
CA GLY A 116 3.71 15.28 -18.97
C GLY A 116 4.50 14.02 -18.70
N THR A 117 4.49 13.47 -17.48
CA THR A 117 5.20 12.22 -17.18
C THR A 117 4.26 11.04 -17.12
N GLU A 118 4.51 10.00 -17.92
CA GLU A 118 3.78 8.73 -17.92
C GLU A 118 3.84 7.96 -16.58
N TYR A 119 4.55 8.50 -15.59
CA TYR A 119 4.84 7.81 -14.33
C TYR A 119 4.53 8.69 -13.12
N LEU A 120 3.32 8.56 -12.58
CA LEU A 120 3.14 8.80 -11.15
C LEU A 120 3.92 7.71 -10.41
N GLN A 121 5.02 8.06 -9.78
CA GLN A 121 5.73 7.10 -8.92
C GLN A 121 4.82 6.71 -7.76
N VAL A 122 4.50 5.43 -7.70
CA VAL A 122 3.71 4.82 -6.63
C VAL A 122 4.44 5.01 -5.31
N GLY A 123 3.73 5.48 -4.30
CA GLY A 123 4.20 5.45 -2.92
C GLY A 123 4.33 6.78 -2.19
N TRP A 124 4.12 7.92 -2.84
CA TRP A 124 4.30 9.22 -2.19
C TRP A 124 3.08 10.13 -2.39
N PHE A 125 2.07 9.94 -1.58
CA PHE A 125 0.83 10.76 -1.59
C PHE A 125 0.92 11.99 -0.70
N TYR A 126 2.10 12.42 -0.29
CA TYR A 126 2.25 13.49 0.66
C TYR A 126 3.44 14.37 0.34
N GLU A 127 3.33 15.61 0.70
CA GLU A 127 4.45 16.50 0.69
C GLU A 127 5.51 16.02 1.66
N LYS A 128 6.74 16.00 1.20
CA LYS A 128 7.88 15.57 1.96
C LYS A 128 8.81 16.74 2.20
N TYR A 129 9.17 16.94 3.44
CA TYR A 129 10.21 17.86 3.86
C TYR A 129 11.38 17.05 4.39
N GLN A 130 12.56 17.31 3.87
CA GLN A 130 13.76 16.60 4.27
C GLN A 130 14.80 17.55 4.84
N TYR A 131 15.11 17.36 6.13
CA TYR A 131 16.27 17.93 6.78
C TYR A 131 17.44 16.99 6.52
N ARG A 132 18.24 17.28 5.48
CA ARG A 132 19.37 16.44 5.10
C ARG A 132 20.50 16.56 6.10
N SER A 133 21.18 15.46 6.37
CA SER A 133 22.40 15.36 7.16
C SER A 133 23.54 14.83 6.29
N GLN A 134 24.79 14.97 6.76
CA GLN A 134 25.92 14.31 6.09
C GLN A 134 25.80 12.81 6.20
N SER A 135 26.28 12.11 5.17
CA SER A 135 26.46 10.66 5.18
C SER A 135 27.28 10.25 6.42
N GLN A 136 26.67 9.45 7.27
CA GLN A 136 27.37 8.89 8.41
C GLN A 136 27.76 7.45 8.09
N HIS A 137 28.95 7.04 8.51
CA HIS A 137 29.32 5.63 8.44
C HIS A 137 28.46 4.85 9.43
N TYR A 138 27.69 3.90 8.91
CA TYR A 138 26.92 2.94 9.69
C TYR A 138 27.40 1.53 9.38
N PRO A 139 27.18 0.58 10.31
CA PRO A 139 27.63 -0.78 10.13
C PRO A 139 27.08 -1.41 8.86
N SER A 140 27.96 -1.85 7.98
CA SER A 140 27.63 -2.70 6.82
C SER A 140 27.60 -4.19 7.18
N GLU A 141 27.94 -4.50 8.42
CA GLU A 141 27.97 -5.85 8.96
C GLU A 141 26.58 -6.28 9.43
N PRO A 142 26.32 -7.60 9.47
CA PRO A 142 25.07 -8.12 10.01
C PRO A 142 24.82 -7.65 11.44
N ILE A 143 23.59 -7.20 11.67
CA ILE A 143 23.12 -6.78 12.99
C ILE A 143 22.38 -7.94 13.62
N VAL A 144 22.88 -8.46 14.73
CA VAL A 144 22.33 -9.63 15.38
C VAL A 144 22.49 -9.56 16.89
N THR A 145 21.42 -9.93 17.60
CA THR A 145 21.42 -10.26 19.03
C THR A 145 20.58 -11.52 19.23
N PRO A 146 20.73 -12.26 20.33
CA PRO A 146 20.03 -13.53 20.54
C PRO A 146 18.48 -13.38 20.49
N ASP A 147 17.94 -12.24 20.91
CA ASP A 147 16.52 -12.04 21.17
C ASP A 147 15.82 -11.13 20.13
N LEU A 148 16.58 -10.59 19.15
CA LEU A 148 16.03 -9.67 18.16
C LEU A 148 16.18 -10.23 16.73
N PRO A 149 15.39 -9.72 15.76
CA PRO A 149 15.53 -10.12 14.37
C PRO A 149 16.94 -9.88 13.83
N LEU A 150 17.46 -10.80 13.03
CA LEU A 150 18.72 -10.61 12.31
C LEU A 150 18.46 -9.77 11.05
N PHE A 151 19.27 -8.72 10.84
CA PHE A 151 19.34 -7.99 9.59
C PHE A 151 20.72 -8.14 8.95
N PRO A 152 20.80 -8.27 7.62
CA PRO A 152 22.08 -8.41 6.92
C PRO A 152 22.99 -7.18 7.07
N ASP A 153 22.38 -6.00 7.28
CA ASP A 153 23.06 -4.73 7.51
C ASP A 153 22.10 -3.70 8.13
N SER A 154 22.61 -2.57 8.57
CA SER A 154 21.82 -1.49 9.16
C SER A 154 20.89 -0.81 8.15
N ARG A 155 21.24 -0.79 6.85
CA ARG A 155 20.39 -0.23 5.80
C ARG A 155 19.10 -1.04 5.66
N THR A 156 19.22 -2.36 5.52
CA THR A 156 18.06 -3.27 5.48
C THR A 156 17.21 -3.17 6.74
N ALA A 157 17.85 -3.04 7.92
CA ALA A 157 17.13 -2.83 9.17
C ALA A 157 16.32 -1.51 9.16
N MET A 158 16.90 -0.42 8.67
CA MET A 158 16.21 0.87 8.54
C MET A 158 15.08 0.79 7.50
N GLU A 159 15.30 0.18 6.34
CA GLU A 159 14.27 0.00 5.31
C GLU A 159 13.04 -0.70 5.89
N LYS A 160 13.25 -1.80 6.58
CA LYS A 160 12.17 -2.60 7.17
C LYS A 160 11.47 -1.87 8.32
N PHE A 161 12.21 -1.27 9.23
CA PHE A 161 11.64 -0.63 10.42
C PHE A 161 11.00 0.72 10.14
N ILE A 162 11.69 1.58 9.38
CA ILE A 162 11.23 2.95 9.08
C ILE A 162 10.23 2.96 7.93
N GLY A 163 10.26 1.93 7.07
CA GLY A 163 9.42 1.82 5.89
C GLY A 163 9.82 2.88 4.84
N ILE A 164 11.08 2.89 4.43
CA ILE A 164 11.63 3.74 3.38
C ILE A 164 12.39 2.83 2.43
N ASP A 165 12.05 2.89 1.15
CA ASP A 165 12.79 2.19 0.10
C ASP A 165 14.01 3.02 -0.30
N PHE A 166 15.21 2.52 -0.01
CA PHE A 166 16.47 3.16 -0.35
C PHE A 166 16.87 2.97 -1.83
N SER A 167 16.19 2.12 -2.59
CA SER A 167 16.52 1.90 -4.01
C SER A 167 16.29 3.15 -4.87
N HIS A 168 15.40 4.03 -4.42
CA HIS A 168 15.06 5.30 -5.08
C HIS A 168 15.72 6.53 -4.45
N TYR A 169 16.58 6.36 -3.44
CA TYR A 169 17.26 7.45 -2.77
C TYR A 169 18.78 7.28 -2.83
N SER A 170 19.46 8.31 -3.31
CA SER A 170 20.85 8.50 -2.96
C SER A 170 20.90 8.95 -1.49
N GLU A 171 20.96 7.99 -0.58
CA GLU A 171 21.26 8.19 0.85
C GLU A 171 20.36 9.21 1.58
N PRO A 172 19.17 8.80 2.08
CA PRO A 172 18.29 9.69 2.84
C PRO A 172 18.74 9.76 4.30
N TYR A 173 19.77 10.51 4.62
CA TYR A 173 20.14 10.78 6.01
C TYR A 173 19.42 12.00 6.55
N GLY A 174 19.16 12.00 7.85
CA GLY A 174 18.57 13.11 8.55
C GLY A 174 17.12 12.87 8.98
N ILE A 175 16.28 13.88 8.83
CA ILE A 175 14.86 13.80 9.21
C ILE A 175 14.00 13.98 7.97
N ILE A 176 13.08 13.03 7.76
CA ILE A 176 12.07 13.08 6.71
C ILE A 176 10.72 13.31 7.39
N LEU A 177 10.09 14.43 7.12
CA LEU A 177 8.74 14.73 7.55
C LEU A 177 7.79 14.56 6.37
N CYS A 178 6.82 13.67 6.53
CA CYS A 178 5.78 13.37 5.56
C CYS A 178 4.47 14.01 6.03
N LEU A 179 3.78 14.76 5.17
CA LEU A 179 2.51 15.41 5.49
C LEU A 179 1.40 14.90 4.55
N PRO A 180 0.80 13.74 4.82
CA PRO A 180 -0.31 13.24 4.03
C PRO A 180 -1.54 14.15 4.16
N ASN A 181 -2.34 14.21 3.11
CA ASN A 181 -3.64 14.87 3.17
C ASN A 181 -4.73 13.80 3.31
N TYR A 182 -5.39 13.76 4.46
CA TYR A 182 -6.48 12.81 4.74
C TYR A 182 -7.86 13.40 4.44
N GLY A 183 -7.95 14.38 3.53
CA GLY A 183 -9.20 15.06 3.19
C GLY A 183 -10.24 14.18 2.50
N ALA A 184 -9.82 13.19 1.73
CA ALA A 184 -10.69 12.20 1.09
C ALA A 184 -9.95 10.90 0.83
N LYS A 185 -10.69 9.81 0.59
CA LYS A 185 -10.17 8.48 0.28
C LYS A 185 -10.93 7.85 -0.88
N ILE A 186 -10.24 7.12 -1.74
CA ILE A 186 -10.84 6.23 -2.72
C ILE A 186 -11.27 4.96 -1.98
N GLU A 187 -12.57 4.70 -1.93
CA GLU A 187 -13.12 3.51 -1.29
C GLU A 187 -13.02 2.31 -2.22
N VAL A 188 -13.56 2.45 -3.44
CA VAL A 188 -13.53 1.41 -4.45
C VAL A 188 -13.55 2.00 -5.86
N VAL A 189 -12.88 1.31 -6.78
CA VAL A 189 -12.93 1.55 -8.23
C VAL A 189 -13.42 0.28 -8.90
N ASN A 190 -14.62 0.33 -9.49
CA ASN A 190 -15.19 -0.76 -10.24
C ASN A 190 -14.92 -0.53 -11.73
N ILE A 191 -14.19 -1.45 -12.36
CA ILE A 191 -13.81 -1.37 -13.77
C ILE A 191 -14.64 -2.38 -14.54
N GLY A 192 -15.53 -1.88 -15.37
CA GLY A 192 -16.29 -2.66 -16.34
C GLY A 192 -15.79 -2.43 -17.76
N SER A 193 -16.45 -3.03 -18.73
CA SER A 193 -16.10 -2.92 -20.14
C SER A 193 -16.51 -1.60 -20.77
N LYS A 194 -17.56 -0.98 -20.23
CA LYS A 194 -18.18 0.21 -20.80
C LYS A 194 -18.02 1.44 -19.91
N GLU A 195 -17.73 1.21 -18.62
CA GLU A 195 -17.59 2.30 -17.66
C GLU A 195 -16.64 1.93 -16.53
N ILE A 196 -16.03 2.94 -15.92
CA ILE A 196 -15.36 2.84 -14.62
C ILE A 196 -16.21 3.62 -13.63
N ARG A 197 -16.61 2.96 -12.54
CA ARG A 197 -17.33 3.58 -11.43
C ARG A 197 -16.38 3.75 -10.25
N ILE A 198 -16.39 4.92 -9.65
CA ILE A 198 -15.51 5.30 -8.56
C ILE A 198 -16.38 5.69 -7.39
N LYS A 199 -16.08 5.12 -6.23
CA LYS A 199 -16.67 5.54 -4.96
C LYS A 199 -15.58 6.13 -4.07
N ILE A 200 -15.84 7.32 -3.55
CA ILE A 200 -14.95 8.05 -2.66
C ILE A 200 -15.59 8.23 -1.29
N GLN A 201 -14.77 8.43 -0.29
CA GLN A 201 -15.17 8.81 1.06
C GLN A 201 -14.56 10.18 1.38
N PRO A 202 -15.30 11.28 1.24
CA PRO A 202 -14.87 12.58 1.75
C PRO A 202 -14.73 12.52 3.27
N LYS A 203 -13.68 13.15 3.83
CA LYS A 203 -13.46 13.23 5.28
C LYS A 203 -13.43 14.68 5.75
N ALA A 204 -12.39 15.42 5.39
CA ALA A 204 -12.24 16.84 5.72
C ALA A 204 -12.40 17.73 4.49
N GLU A 205 -12.22 17.21 3.28
CA GLU A 205 -12.46 17.95 2.04
C GLU A 205 -13.94 17.87 1.67
N LYS A 206 -14.47 18.97 1.16
CA LYS A 206 -15.85 19.01 0.64
C LYS A 206 -15.90 18.34 -0.73
N ILE A 207 -16.99 17.61 -0.99
CA ILE A 207 -17.14 16.81 -2.20
C ILE A 207 -17.04 17.65 -3.48
N GLU A 208 -17.60 18.86 -3.45
CA GLU A 208 -17.57 19.83 -4.55
C GLU A 208 -16.16 20.29 -4.93
N ASN A 209 -15.20 20.17 -4.00
CA ASN A 209 -13.80 20.54 -4.21
C ASN A 209 -12.92 19.34 -4.60
N ILE A 210 -13.49 18.14 -4.76
CA ILE A 210 -12.74 16.95 -5.12
C ILE A 210 -12.83 16.72 -6.62
N ILE A 211 -11.67 16.66 -7.27
CA ILE A 211 -11.56 16.28 -8.69
C ILE A 211 -10.82 14.95 -8.77
N GLY A 212 -11.36 14.01 -9.53
CA GLY A 212 -10.67 12.80 -9.95
C GLY A 212 -9.96 13.03 -11.28
N LYS A 213 -8.66 12.79 -11.34
CA LYS A 213 -7.92 12.73 -12.61
C LYS A 213 -7.64 11.30 -12.96
N ILE A 214 -8.15 10.87 -14.11
CA ILE A 214 -8.00 9.50 -14.59
C ILE A 214 -7.13 9.47 -15.83
N TYR A 215 -6.24 8.49 -15.84
CA TYR A 215 -5.57 8.00 -17.03
C TYR A 215 -5.73 6.49 -17.10
N CYS A 216 -6.27 5.98 -18.20
CA CYS A 216 -6.35 4.55 -18.47
C CYS A 216 -5.90 4.25 -19.89
N ARG A 217 -5.34 3.05 -20.08
CA ARG A 217 -4.79 2.61 -21.36
C ARG A 217 -5.04 1.13 -21.56
N LYS A 218 -5.25 0.73 -22.81
CA LYS A 218 -5.15 -0.64 -23.31
C LYS A 218 -4.37 -0.62 -24.62
N ASP A 219 -3.26 -1.33 -24.72
CA ASP A 219 -2.37 -1.35 -25.88
C ASP A 219 -1.98 0.07 -26.36
N ARG A 220 -2.52 0.51 -27.50
CA ARG A 220 -2.31 1.85 -28.09
C ARG A 220 -3.43 2.83 -27.80
N GLU A 221 -4.54 2.38 -27.23
CA GLU A 221 -5.66 3.23 -26.86
C GLU A 221 -5.44 3.79 -25.47
N ALA A 222 -5.55 5.10 -25.33
CA ALA A 222 -5.44 5.77 -24.04
C ALA A 222 -6.58 6.77 -23.87
N ARG A 223 -7.02 6.93 -22.61
CA ARG A 223 -8.01 7.92 -22.23
C ARG A 223 -7.56 8.67 -21.00
N GLN A 224 -7.66 9.99 -21.05
CA GLN A 224 -7.43 10.87 -19.92
C GLN A 224 -8.68 11.74 -19.72
N GLU A 225 -9.13 11.84 -18.47
CA GLU A 225 -10.34 12.60 -18.14
C GLU A 225 -10.29 13.13 -16.71
N ASP A 226 -10.90 14.30 -16.52
CA ASP A 226 -11.14 14.89 -15.21
C ASP A 226 -12.59 14.63 -14.81
N ILE A 227 -12.79 14.12 -13.59
CA ILE A 227 -14.10 13.77 -13.04
C ILE A 227 -14.43 14.73 -11.91
N LYS A 228 -15.62 15.35 -11.98
CA LYS A 228 -16.22 16.07 -10.85
C LYS A 228 -17.16 15.15 -10.09
N PHE A 229 -17.09 15.20 -8.78
CA PHE A 229 -17.96 14.45 -7.89
C PHE A 229 -19.10 15.33 -7.42
N GLU A 230 -20.33 15.01 -7.87
CA GLU A 230 -21.57 15.63 -7.34
C GLU A 230 -22.06 14.86 -6.11
N THR A 231 -21.71 13.57 -6.03
CA THR A 231 -21.99 12.65 -4.93
C THR A 231 -20.73 11.84 -4.62
N GLU A 232 -20.77 10.96 -3.61
CA GLU A 232 -19.65 10.05 -3.29
C GLU A 232 -19.32 9.07 -4.43
N THR A 233 -20.13 9.04 -5.48
CA THR A 233 -19.91 8.17 -6.64
C THR A 233 -19.86 8.97 -7.92
N ALA A 234 -18.97 8.57 -8.83
CA ALA A 234 -18.89 9.07 -10.19
C ALA A 234 -18.59 7.93 -11.15
N SER A 235 -18.98 8.09 -12.42
CA SER A 235 -18.65 7.13 -13.47
C SER A 235 -18.12 7.83 -14.72
N ILE A 236 -17.23 7.13 -15.43
CA ILE A 236 -16.79 7.52 -16.78
C ILE A 236 -17.05 6.39 -17.74
N ALA A 237 -17.54 6.73 -18.93
CA ALA A 237 -17.67 5.76 -19.99
C ALA A 237 -16.30 5.44 -20.60
N ILE A 238 -15.98 4.16 -20.78
CA ILE A 238 -14.80 3.69 -21.49
C ILE A 238 -15.21 2.69 -22.57
N GLY A 239 -14.37 2.52 -23.60
CA GLY A 239 -14.61 1.56 -24.68
C GLY A 239 -13.78 0.30 -24.59
N PHE A 240 -12.98 0.14 -23.57
CA PHE A 240 -12.06 -0.97 -23.39
C PHE A 240 -11.82 -1.27 -21.90
N VAL A 241 -11.44 -2.50 -21.59
CA VAL A 241 -10.93 -2.85 -20.25
C VAL A 241 -9.46 -2.47 -20.20
N PRO A 242 -9.05 -1.53 -19.31
CA PRO A 242 -7.68 -1.06 -19.29
C PRO A 242 -6.68 -2.11 -18.81
N ASP A 243 -5.51 -2.15 -19.41
CA ASP A 243 -4.32 -2.86 -18.93
C ASP A 243 -3.47 -1.99 -18.00
N PHE A 244 -3.70 -0.68 -18.04
CA PHE A 244 -3.15 0.31 -17.14
C PHE A 244 -4.23 1.29 -16.71
N PHE A 245 -4.27 1.56 -15.42
CA PHE A 245 -5.19 2.52 -14.81
C PHE A 245 -4.48 3.33 -13.74
N ASN A 246 -4.77 4.61 -13.71
CA ASN A 246 -4.31 5.53 -12.70
C ASN A 246 -5.41 6.55 -12.39
N LEU A 247 -5.74 6.68 -11.11
CA LEU A 247 -6.68 7.65 -10.58
C LEU A 247 -6.00 8.44 -9.46
N ALA A 248 -6.06 9.76 -9.54
CA ALA A 248 -5.69 10.65 -8.45
C ALA A 248 -6.90 11.50 -8.04
N LEU A 249 -7.21 11.55 -6.75
CA LEU A 249 -8.11 12.54 -6.18
C LEU A 249 -7.30 13.77 -5.81
N ILE A 250 -7.77 14.94 -6.21
CA ILE A 250 -7.10 16.22 -6.02
C ILE A 250 -8.08 17.20 -5.40
N SER A 251 -7.63 17.99 -4.42
CA SER A 251 -8.39 19.14 -3.93
C SER A 251 -8.32 20.28 -4.94
N GLU A 252 -9.44 20.73 -5.46
CA GLU A 252 -9.52 21.88 -6.38
C GLU A 252 -9.09 23.18 -5.69
N ALA A 253 -9.28 23.26 -4.36
CA ALA A 253 -8.98 24.46 -3.60
C ALA A 253 -7.46 24.77 -3.52
N ASN A 254 -6.60 23.74 -3.49
CA ASN A 254 -5.16 23.91 -3.27
C ASN A 254 -4.27 23.06 -4.17
N GLY A 255 -4.86 22.20 -5.03
CA GLY A 255 -4.13 21.30 -5.92
C GLY A 255 -3.42 20.14 -5.25
N GLU A 256 -3.73 19.86 -3.96
CA GLU A 256 -3.10 18.77 -3.23
C GLU A 256 -3.71 17.41 -3.58
N ILE A 257 -2.86 16.38 -3.67
CA ILE A 257 -3.32 15.01 -3.87
C ILE A 257 -3.87 14.47 -2.55
N LEU A 258 -5.10 13.95 -2.59
CA LEU A 258 -5.82 13.41 -1.45
C LEU A 258 -5.63 11.89 -1.33
N ASP A 259 -5.76 11.16 -2.46
CA ASP A 259 -5.56 9.72 -2.55
C ASP A 259 -5.30 9.32 -4.00
N THR A 260 -4.72 8.14 -4.23
CA THR A 260 -4.53 7.60 -5.57
C THR A 260 -4.79 6.10 -5.63
N ARG A 261 -5.16 5.59 -6.82
CA ARG A 261 -5.20 4.16 -7.14
C ARG A 261 -4.58 3.93 -8.50
N ARG A 262 -3.78 2.87 -8.59
CA ARG A 262 -3.10 2.50 -9.82
C ARG A 262 -3.01 0.99 -9.95
N PHE A 263 -3.14 0.48 -11.16
CA PHE A 263 -2.80 -0.90 -11.46
C PHE A 263 -2.18 -1.05 -12.86
N TYR A 264 -1.48 -2.16 -13.03
CA TYR A 264 -1.08 -2.73 -14.31
C TYR A 264 -1.66 -4.14 -14.41
N SER A 265 -2.13 -4.55 -15.58
CA SER A 265 -2.70 -5.88 -15.78
C SER A 265 -1.70 -7.03 -15.50
N SER A 266 -0.40 -6.75 -15.63
CA SER A 266 0.67 -7.69 -15.31
C SER A 266 1.05 -7.69 -13.81
N TRP A 267 0.44 -6.82 -13.00
CA TRP A 267 0.71 -6.70 -11.57
C TRP A 267 -0.51 -7.15 -10.76
N GLU A 268 -0.27 -7.36 -9.48
CA GLU A 268 -1.36 -7.61 -8.54
C GLU A 268 -2.29 -6.40 -8.45
N LEU A 269 -3.60 -6.67 -8.36
CA LEU A 269 -4.60 -5.62 -8.20
C LEU A 269 -4.44 -4.95 -6.83
N PRO A 270 -4.35 -3.62 -6.77
CA PRO A 270 -4.34 -2.91 -5.51
C PRO A 270 -5.68 -3.04 -4.79
N LYS A 271 -5.66 -2.95 -3.47
CA LYS A 271 -6.87 -2.94 -2.67
C LYS A 271 -7.86 -1.86 -3.15
N GLY A 272 -9.13 -2.24 -3.24
CA GLY A 272 -10.22 -1.35 -3.66
C GLY A 272 -10.36 -1.16 -5.17
N ILE A 273 -9.66 -1.96 -6.00
CA ILE A 273 -9.97 -2.07 -7.43
C ILE A 273 -10.69 -3.40 -7.68
N VAL A 274 -11.85 -3.34 -8.30
CA VAL A 274 -12.71 -4.47 -8.59
C VAL A 274 -13.06 -4.45 -10.08
N PHE A 275 -12.86 -5.56 -10.76
CA PHE A 275 -13.34 -5.72 -12.14
C PHE A 275 -14.76 -6.28 -12.13
N GLU A 276 -15.67 -5.57 -12.79
CA GLU A 276 -16.99 -6.08 -13.13
C GLU A 276 -16.92 -6.65 -14.54
N ILE A 277 -16.87 -7.98 -14.64
CA ILE A 277 -16.57 -8.67 -15.90
C ILE A 277 -17.85 -9.33 -16.46
N PRO A 278 -18.47 -8.77 -17.53
CA PRO A 278 -19.46 -9.45 -18.36
C PRO A 278 -18.82 -10.63 -19.14
N GLU A 279 -19.65 -11.46 -19.76
CA GLU A 279 -19.20 -12.70 -20.42
C GLU A 279 -18.06 -12.50 -21.44
N TYR A 280 -18.08 -11.42 -22.22
CA TYR A 280 -17.03 -11.18 -23.20
C TYR A 280 -15.69 -10.76 -22.58
N GLU A 281 -15.70 -10.06 -21.45
CA GLU A 281 -14.49 -9.74 -20.67
C GLU A 281 -13.92 -10.97 -20.01
N LEU A 282 -14.79 -11.92 -19.62
CA LEU A 282 -14.39 -13.22 -19.13
C LEU A 282 -13.59 -13.99 -20.20
N LEU A 283 -13.98 -13.89 -21.48
CA LEU A 283 -13.22 -14.48 -22.59
C LEU A 283 -11.84 -13.82 -22.76
N GLU A 284 -11.75 -12.51 -22.64
CA GLU A 284 -10.46 -11.81 -22.66
C GLU A 284 -9.58 -12.22 -21.48
N LEU A 285 -10.14 -12.35 -20.28
CA LEU A 285 -9.42 -12.86 -19.12
C LEU A 285 -8.87 -14.27 -19.35
N ILE A 286 -9.69 -15.16 -19.94
CA ILE A 286 -9.29 -16.53 -20.30
C ILE A 286 -8.16 -16.50 -21.32
N ARG A 287 -8.23 -15.66 -22.34
CA ARG A 287 -7.18 -15.53 -23.37
C ARG A 287 -5.83 -15.06 -22.82
N HIS A 288 -5.83 -14.24 -21.76
CA HIS A 288 -4.59 -13.81 -21.11
C HIS A 288 -3.89 -14.91 -20.29
N GLY A 289 -4.60 -16.01 -20.00
CA GLY A 289 -4.07 -17.14 -19.28
C GLY A 289 -3.95 -16.92 -17.76
N GLU A 290 -3.31 -17.87 -17.10
CA GLU A 290 -3.04 -17.81 -15.67
C GLU A 290 -1.97 -16.76 -15.34
N THR A 291 -2.20 -16.08 -14.22
CA THR A 291 -1.33 -15.00 -13.74
C THR A 291 -1.19 -15.06 -12.21
N LYS A 292 -0.54 -14.06 -11.63
CA LYS A 292 -0.51 -13.91 -10.17
C LYS A 292 -1.90 -13.74 -9.53
N THR A 293 -2.89 -13.31 -10.31
CA THR A 293 -4.24 -12.99 -9.85
C THR A 293 -5.33 -13.78 -10.57
N THR A 294 -4.95 -14.71 -11.43
CA THR A 294 -5.90 -15.54 -12.18
C THR A 294 -5.43 -16.99 -12.17
N GLU A 295 -6.35 -17.89 -11.82
CA GLU A 295 -6.16 -19.33 -11.80
C GLU A 295 -7.26 -20.02 -12.57
N PHE A 296 -6.91 -21.04 -13.37
CA PHE A 296 -7.85 -21.88 -14.09
C PHE A 296 -7.94 -23.26 -13.44
N LYS A 297 -9.14 -23.82 -13.42
CA LYS A 297 -9.37 -25.20 -13.01
C LYS A 297 -10.44 -25.82 -13.88
N GLU A 298 -10.09 -26.89 -14.57
CA GLU A 298 -11.03 -27.63 -15.41
C GLU A 298 -12.26 -28.10 -14.63
N LYS A 299 -12.05 -28.50 -13.37
CA LYS A 299 -13.10 -29.00 -12.45
C LYS A 299 -12.68 -28.77 -11.01
N ILE A 300 -13.62 -28.93 -10.09
CA ILE A 300 -13.31 -29.02 -8.67
C ILE A 300 -12.64 -30.40 -8.44
N GLY A 301 -11.31 -30.38 -8.31
CA GLY A 301 -10.49 -31.55 -8.01
C GLY A 301 -10.47 -31.86 -6.51
N LYS A 302 -9.27 -31.89 -5.93
CA LYS A 302 -9.14 -31.97 -4.46
C LYS A 302 -9.59 -30.66 -3.83
N GLN A 303 -10.42 -30.78 -2.78
CA GLN A 303 -10.99 -29.62 -2.09
C GLN A 303 -9.91 -28.69 -1.54
N GLU A 304 -8.82 -29.28 -1.07
CA GLU A 304 -7.69 -28.57 -0.51
C GLU A 304 -6.97 -27.70 -1.55
N GLU A 305 -6.85 -28.15 -2.81
CA GLU A 305 -6.19 -27.38 -3.87
C GLU A 305 -6.94 -26.08 -4.18
N LEU A 306 -8.27 -26.11 -4.15
CA LEU A 306 -9.07 -24.91 -4.30
C LEU A 306 -8.88 -23.95 -3.10
N ALA A 307 -8.81 -24.51 -1.90
CA ALA A 307 -8.59 -23.73 -0.68
C ALA A 307 -7.17 -23.15 -0.63
N GLU A 308 -6.15 -23.88 -1.12
CA GLU A 308 -4.77 -23.41 -1.23
C GLU A 308 -4.68 -22.17 -2.12
N THR A 309 -5.32 -22.20 -3.29
CA THR A 309 -5.39 -21.05 -4.20
C THR A 309 -6.16 -19.87 -3.57
N ALA A 310 -7.31 -20.14 -2.95
CA ALA A 310 -8.10 -19.08 -2.31
C ALA A 310 -7.33 -18.40 -1.16
N VAL A 311 -6.63 -19.20 -0.34
CA VAL A 311 -5.77 -18.68 0.74
C VAL A 311 -4.59 -17.90 0.17
N ALA A 312 -3.94 -18.40 -0.90
CA ALA A 312 -2.84 -17.71 -1.54
C ALA A 312 -3.25 -16.35 -2.10
N PHE A 313 -4.46 -16.26 -2.70
CA PHE A 313 -5.03 -14.99 -3.14
C PHE A 313 -5.37 -14.06 -1.99
N ALA A 314 -5.98 -14.56 -0.91
CA ALA A 314 -6.32 -13.75 0.26
C ALA A 314 -5.06 -13.22 0.98
N ASN A 315 -3.98 -13.98 1.00
CA ASN A 315 -2.68 -13.56 1.53
C ASN A 315 -1.94 -12.60 0.58
N GLY A 316 -2.24 -12.67 -0.72
CA GLY A 316 -1.80 -11.71 -1.71
C GLY A 316 -2.70 -10.48 -1.78
N ARG A 317 -3.11 -10.10 -2.97
CA ARG A 317 -3.97 -8.94 -3.27
C ARG A 317 -5.33 -9.34 -3.85
N GLY A 318 -5.78 -10.52 -3.50
CA GLY A 318 -6.96 -11.11 -4.10
C GLY A 318 -6.67 -11.76 -5.44
N GLY A 319 -7.74 -12.25 -6.09
CA GLY A 319 -7.63 -12.89 -7.40
C GLY A 319 -8.93 -13.52 -7.87
N ILE A 320 -8.88 -14.14 -9.04
CA ILE A 320 -10.01 -14.78 -9.70
C ILE A 320 -9.64 -16.24 -9.97
N ILE A 321 -10.53 -17.16 -9.56
CA ILE A 321 -10.46 -18.57 -9.92
C ILE A 321 -11.58 -18.84 -10.93
N LEU A 322 -11.23 -19.42 -12.10
CA LEU A 322 -12.19 -19.83 -13.09
C LEU A 322 -12.30 -21.35 -13.10
N LEU A 323 -13.48 -21.87 -12.71
CA LEU A 323 -13.79 -23.30 -12.85
C LEU A 323 -14.48 -23.56 -14.18
N GLY A 324 -14.09 -24.61 -14.86
CA GLY A 324 -14.56 -24.96 -16.21
C GLY A 324 -13.64 -24.44 -17.33
N VAL A 325 -12.42 -24.03 -16.99
CA VAL A 325 -11.36 -23.64 -17.93
C VAL A 325 -10.13 -24.52 -17.67
N ASP A 326 -9.52 -25.05 -18.72
CA ASP A 326 -8.31 -25.86 -18.60
C ASP A 326 -7.03 -25.01 -18.61
N ASP A 327 -5.86 -25.61 -18.32
CA ASP A 327 -4.55 -24.96 -18.27
C ASP A 327 -4.08 -24.38 -19.63
N HIS A 328 -4.79 -24.72 -20.73
CA HIS A 328 -4.54 -24.20 -22.08
C HIS A 328 -5.49 -23.06 -22.46
N ALA A 329 -6.23 -22.52 -21.48
CA ALA A 329 -7.22 -21.49 -21.69
C ALA A 329 -8.43 -21.91 -22.54
N ASN A 330 -8.72 -23.21 -22.64
CA ASN A 330 -9.93 -23.68 -23.31
C ASN A 330 -11.10 -23.71 -22.33
N VAL A 331 -12.23 -23.21 -22.78
CA VAL A 331 -13.49 -23.33 -22.06
C VAL A 331 -14.01 -24.77 -22.19
N VAL A 332 -13.83 -25.59 -21.16
CA VAL A 332 -14.32 -26.97 -21.12
C VAL A 332 -15.72 -27.06 -20.53
N GLY A 333 -16.04 -26.18 -19.58
CA GLY A 333 -17.31 -26.12 -18.89
C GLY A 333 -17.44 -27.15 -17.76
N LEU A 334 -18.32 -26.86 -16.82
CA LEU A 334 -18.64 -27.74 -15.70
C LEU A 334 -19.88 -28.60 -15.98
N PRO A 335 -19.91 -29.87 -15.55
CA PRO A 335 -21.11 -30.68 -15.65
C PRO A 335 -22.29 -30.10 -14.83
N PRO A 336 -23.54 -30.50 -15.09
CA PRO A 336 -24.64 -30.08 -14.26
C PRO A 336 -24.41 -30.42 -12.78
N GLY A 337 -24.64 -29.47 -11.90
CA GLY A 337 -24.46 -29.65 -10.44
C GLY A 337 -24.52 -28.34 -9.65
N ASP A 338 -24.54 -28.45 -8.32
CA ASP A 338 -24.41 -27.32 -7.40
C ASP A 338 -22.94 -27.03 -7.12
N HIS A 339 -22.29 -26.35 -8.06
CA HIS A 339 -20.89 -25.99 -7.94
C HIS A 339 -20.69 -24.80 -6.98
N GLU A 340 -21.64 -23.87 -6.91
CA GLU A 340 -21.59 -22.70 -6.02
C GLU A 340 -21.66 -23.14 -4.56
N GLY A 341 -22.59 -24.05 -4.23
CA GLY A 341 -22.69 -24.65 -2.89
C GLY A 341 -21.46 -25.46 -2.53
N THR A 342 -20.90 -26.22 -3.48
CA THR A 342 -19.66 -26.99 -3.28
C THR A 342 -18.48 -26.08 -2.98
N VAL A 343 -18.25 -25.03 -3.77
CA VAL A 343 -17.19 -24.04 -3.55
C VAL A 343 -17.36 -23.36 -2.18
N THR A 344 -18.57 -22.93 -1.87
CA THR A 344 -18.90 -22.30 -0.57
C THR A 344 -18.51 -23.21 0.59
N ASN A 345 -18.87 -24.50 0.52
CA ASN A 345 -18.56 -25.47 1.56
C ASN A 345 -17.04 -25.68 1.70
N ILE A 346 -16.31 -25.77 0.58
CA ILE A 346 -14.85 -25.91 0.57
C ILE A 346 -14.20 -24.70 1.27
N LEU A 347 -14.52 -23.49 0.84
CA LEU A 347 -13.90 -22.28 1.39
C LEU A 347 -14.20 -22.12 2.88
N ARG A 348 -15.42 -22.43 3.31
CA ARG A 348 -15.81 -22.37 4.73
C ARG A 348 -15.13 -23.43 5.60
N SER A 349 -14.93 -24.64 5.08
CA SER A 349 -14.38 -25.73 5.86
C SER A 349 -12.86 -25.74 5.93
N HIS A 350 -12.18 -25.21 4.89
CA HIS A 350 -10.72 -25.32 4.76
C HIS A 350 -9.96 -24.02 5.01
N CYS A 351 -10.60 -22.84 4.84
CA CYS A 351 -9.90 -21.56 5.00
C CYS A 351 -10.06 -20.97 6.41
N GLU A 352 -8.96 -20.50 7.01
CA GLU A 352 -8.95 -19.87 8.34
C GLU A 352 -7.94 -18.72 8.39
N PRO A 353 -8.35 -17.47 8.75
CA PRO A 353 -9.74 -17.00 8.88
C PRO A 353 -10.56 -17.23 7.62
N GLN A 354 -11.88 -17.00 7.70
CA GLN A 354 -12.74 -17.10 6.52
C GLN A 354 -12.32 -16.07 5.47
N VAL A 355 -12.03 -16.52 4.24
CA VAL A 355 -11.76 -15.64 3.11
C VAL A 355 -13.06 -14.95 2.67
N LYS A 356 -12.92 -13.70 2.19
CA LYS A 356 -14.02 -12.98 1.56
C LYS A 356 -14.05 -13.35 0.08
N TYR A 357 -15.23 -13.70 -0.43
CA TYR A 357 -15.36 -14.13 -1.81
C TYR A 357 -16.75 -13.81 -2.38
N GLU A 358 -16.78 -13.71 -3.72
CA GLU A 358 -18.00 -13.70 -4.53
C GLU A 358 -17.95 -14.84 -5.53
N ILE A 359 -19.11 -15.47 -5.78
CA ILE A 359 -19.24 -16.55 -6.76
C ILE A 359 -20.28 -16.15 -7.80
N ASN A 360 -19.89 -16.19 -9.08
CA ASN A 360 -20.77 -15.87 -10.19
C ASN A 360 -20.76 -16.99 -11.22
N LYS A 361 -21.95 -17.41 -11.63
CA LYS A 361 -22.14 -18.42 -12.68
C LYS A 361 -22.30 -17.74 -14.03
N HIS A 362 -21.51 -18.16 -15.01
CA HIS A 362 -21.53 -17.68 -16.37
C HIS A 362 -21.80 -18.82 -17.38
N GLN A 363 -22.30 -18.44 -18.56
CA GLN A 363 -22.49 -19.36 -19.70
C GLN A 363 -21.68 -18.84 -20.89
N ILE A 364 -20.69 -19.59 -21.32
CA ILE A 364 -19.90 -19.28 -22.51
C ILE A 364 -20.10 -20.42 -23.53
N GLU A 365 -20.66 -20.10 -24.68
CA GLU A 365 -20.96 -21.07 -25.73
C GLU A 365 -21.76 -22.30 -25.22
N GLY A 366 -22.70 -22.06 -24.31
CA GLY A 366 -23.53 -23.11 -23.70
C GLY A 366 -22.85 -23.94 -22.61
N LYS A 367 -21.60 -23.64 -22.28
CA LYS A 367 -20.82 -24.29 -21.23
C LYS A 367 -20.86 -23.46 -19.93
N THR A 368 -21.08 -24.12 -18.82
CA THR A 368 -21.11 -23.46 -17.50
C THR A 368 -19.71 -23.21 -16.97
N ILE A 369 -19.44 -21.98 -16.56
CA ILE A 369 -18.22 -21.56 -15.87
C ILE A 369 -18.61 -20.93 -14.54
N ILE A 370 -17.83 -21.17 -13.51
CA ILE A 370 -17.95 -20.47 -12.23
C ILE A 370 -16.73 -19.55 -12.07
N LEU A 371 -17.00 -18.26 -11.91
CA LEU A 371 -16.03 -17.26 -11.53
C LEU A 371 -16.09 -17.09 -10.01
N ILE A 372 -14.95 -17.32 -9.34
CA ILE A 372 -14.79 -17.11 -7.90
C ILE A 372 -13.83 -15.95 -7.74
N ARG A 373 -14.31 -14.84 -7.21
CA ARG A 373 -13.47 -13.68 -6.87
C ARG A 373 -13.10 -13.78 -5.39
N ILE A 374 -11.83 -13.81 -5.10
CA ILE A 374 -11.29 -13.77 -3.74
C ILE A 374 -10.79 -12.36 -3.48
N GLU A 375 -11.26 -11.72 -2.41
CA GLU A 375 -10.75 -10.41 -2.00
C GLU A 375 -9.40 -10.54 -1.28
N GLU A 376 -8.62 -9.47 -1.30
CA GLU A 376 -7.48 -9.35 -0.42
C GLU A 376 -7.93 -9.45 1.04
N GLY A 377 -7.26 -10.29 1.80
CA GLY A 377 -7.60 -10.53 3.20
C GLY A 377 -7.17 -9.40 4.13
N ASP A 378 -8.06 -9.04 5.04
CA ASP A 378 -7.80 -8.00 6.05
C ASP A 378 -7.03 -8.52 7.27
N ASN A 379 -7.03 -9.84 7.49
CA ASN A 379 -6.47 -10.50 8.68
C ASN A 379 -5.39 -11.54 8.32
N LYS A 380 -4.43 -11.14 7.48
CA LYS A 380 -3.30 -12.01 7.10
C LYS A 380 -2.46 -12.40 8.34
N PRO A 381 -1.87 -13.62 8.37
CA PRO A 381 -1.97 -14.64 7.34
C PRO A 381 -3.25 -15.48 7.41
N TYR A 382 -3.79 -15.83 6.25
CA TYR A 382 -4.83 -16.85 6.07
C TYR A 382 -4.15 -18.21 5.92
N THR A 383 -4.80 -19.27 6.39
CA THR A 383 -4.26 -20.63 6.37
C THR A 383 -5.25 -21.60 5.74
N VAL A 384 -4.76 -22.65 5.11
CA VAL A 384 -5.53 -23.87 4.87
C VAL A 384 -5.39 -24.73 6.12
N ARG A 385 -6.54 -25.11 6.71
CA ARG A 385 -6.57 -25.92 7.96
C ARG A 385 -5.70 -27.16 7.81
N GLU A 386 -4.90 -27.43 8.83
CA GLU A 386 -3.96 -28.58 8.92
C GLU A 386 -2.82 -28.58 7.87
N LYS A 387 -2.78 -27.60 6.94
CA LYS A 387 -1.74 -27.53 5.91
C LYS A 387 -0.81 -26.33 6.02
N GLY A 388 -1.33 -25.16 6.45
CA GLY A 388 -0.54 -23.98 6.68
C GLY A 388 -0.87 -22.79 5.79
N VAL A 389 0.04 -21.81 5.72
CA VAL A 389 -0.09 -20.55 4.98
C VAL A 389 0.38 -20.76 3.55
N TYR A 390 -0.45 -20.40 2.57
CA TYR A 390 -0.10 -20.42 1.16
C TYR A 390 0.03 -19.01 0.61
N VAL A 391 0.96 -18.84 -0.33
CA VAL A 391 1.23 -17.59 -1.05
C VAL A 391 1.35 -17.85 -2.54
N ARG A 392 1.02 -16.85 -3.33
CA ARG A 392 1.12 -16.89 -4.78
C ARG A 392 2.53 -16.53 -5.25
N ALA A 393 3.19 -17.43 -5.97
CA ALA A 393 4.47 -17.19 -6.61
C ALA A 393 4.30 -17.29 -8.14
N ASN A 394 4.10 -16.16 -8.80
CA ASN A 394 3.64 -16.09 -10.20
C ASN A 394 2.29 -16.80 -10.37
N ALA A 395 2.21 -17.83 -11.22
CA ALA A 395 1.00 -18.64 -11.44
C ALA A 395 0.97 -19.92 -10.60
N THR A 396 1.72 -20.04 -9.51
CA THR A 396 1.80 -21.24 -8.68
C THR A 396 1.60 -20.93 -7.21
N ASP A 397 0.83 -21.76 -6.51
CA ASP A 397 0.64 -21.68 -5.09
C ASP A 397 1.72 -22.49 -4.36
N ARG A 398 2.29 -21.93 -3.30
CA ARG A 398 3.29 -22.60 -2.44
C ARG A 398 3.10 -22.23 -0.99
N ILE A 399 3.65 -23.06 -0.12
CA ILE A 399 3.71 -22.74 1.31
C ILE A 399 4.60 -21.51 1.51
N ALA A 400 4.13 -20.60 2.36
CA ALA A 400 4.87 -19.40 2.73
C ALA A 400 6.18 -19.75 3.44
N THR A 401 7.24 -19.04 3.10
CA THR A 401 8.52 -19.13 3.79
C THR A 401 8.41 -18.48 5.18
N ARG A 402 9.37 -18.78 6.06
CA ARG A 402 9.43 -18.14 7.38
C ARG A 402 9.47 -16.61 7.27
N TYR A 403 10.22 -16.09 6.32
CA TYR A 403 10.31 -14.64 6.08
C TYR A 403 8.96 -14.01 5.72
N GLU A 404 8.21 -14.63 4.83
CA GLU A 404 6.86 -14.15 4.44
C GLU A 404 5.87 -14.25 5.61
N LEU A 405 6.00 -15.26 6.47
CA LEU A 405 5.19 -15.34 7.68
C LEU A 405 5.49 -14.18 8.64
N ASP A 406 6.77 -13.87 8.81
CA ASP A 406 7.19 -12.75 9.65
C ASP A 406 6.65 -11.42 9.08
N GLU A 407 6.66 -11.23 7.75
CA GLU A 407 6.05 -10.06 7.09
C GLU A 407 4.54 -9.94 7.37
N PHE A 408 3.77 -11.03 7.27
CA PHE A 408 2.35 -11.01 7.59
C PHE A 408 2.07 -10.62 9.05
N TYR A 409 2.88 -11.08 9.98
CA TYR A 409 2.72 -10.71 11.39
C TYR A 409 3.14 -9.27 11.67
N GLU A 410 4.11 -8.75 10.94
CA GLU A 410 4.52 -7.35 11.01
C GLU A 410 3.46 -6.42 10.40
N GLU A 411 2.90 -6.76 9.23
CA GLU A 411 1.79 -6.03 8.62
C GLU A 411 0.55 -5.99 9.53
N ARG A 412 0.28 -7.06 10.26
CA ARG A 412 -0.83 -7.12 11.23
C ARG A 412 -0.60 -6.18 12.42
N ARG A 413 0.64 -5.91 12.78
CA ARG A 413 1.04 -4.98 13.84
C ARG A 413 1.15 -3.54 13.35
N SER A 414 1.26 -3.31 12.03
CA SER A 414 1.35 -1.99 11.42
C SER A 414 -0.03 -1.56 10.91
N PRO A 415 -0.62 -0.44 11.37
CA PRO A 415 -1.89 0.07 10.88
C PRO A 415 -1.78 0.69 9.48
N PHE A 416 -0.57 0.88 8.95
CA PHE A 416 -0.36 1.26 7.56
C PHE A 416 -0.31 0.01 6.70
N ARG A 417 -1.48 -0.42 6.22
CA ARG A 417 -1.52 -1.28 5.04
C ARG A 417 -1.04 -0.44 3.88
N HIS A 418 0.20 -0.65 3.47
CA HIS A 418 0.72 -0.02 2.27
C HIS A 418 -0.14 -0.47 1.09
N SER A 419 -0.96 0.43 0.56
CA SER A 419 -1.47 0.31 -0.79
C SER A 419 -0.31 0.64 -1.72
N TYR A 420 0.44 -0.38 -2.10
CA TYR A 420 1.39 -0.31 -3.20
C TYR A 420 0.66 -0.35 -4.53
#